data_45e83fbf3489fafa85eb89c2437bbc24
#
_entry.id   45e83fbf3489fafa85eb89c2437bbc24
#
_cell.length_a   1.000
_cell.length_b   1.000
_cell.length_c   1.000
_cell.angle_alpha   90.00
_cell.angle_beta   90.00
_cell.angle_gamma   90.00
#
_symmetry.space_group_name_H-M   'P 1'
#
loop_
_entity.id
_entity.type
_entity.pdbx_description
1 polymer ?
#
loop_
_entity_poly.entity_id
_entity_poly.type
_entity_poly.pdbx_seq_one_letter_code
_entity_poly.pdbx_strand_id
1 'polypeptide(L)'
;IILVQILIRIYFGYQKQYFHMDEMYSYGLMNYNKLNIADNEDFLNKWHNKEYFEDYLEVNDNEIYNIKPVYENQKNDVHPPLYYLLLRISATFTINKFTKWTGILLNITIFIISSIMVYLISKELFKNKIYAVLTTLINGLTLISLNSTLYIRMYELCNLNILIITFLHMKIYNKEKIRPINIFLISTFMILGGLTHYYFFIYAFVLYLIYTVKCIKQKNYKNLVY
;
A
#
# COMPACT_ATOMS: atom_id res chain seq x y z
N ILE A 1 4.37 15.66 -15.46
CA ILE A 1 3.99 15.88 -14.05
C ILE A 1 4.50 14.73 -13.18
N ILE A 2 4.07 13.48 -13.42
CA ILE A 2 4.46 12.32 -12.61
C ILE A 2 5.99 12.18 -12.53
N LEU A 3 6.70 12.37 -13.64
CA LEU A 3 8.17 12.31 -13.64
C LEU A 3 8.80 13.32 -12.66
N VAL A 4 8.31 14.57 -12.64
CA VAL A 4 8.79 15.58 -11.68
C VAL A 4 8.50 15.16 -10.24
N GLN A 5 7.33 14.62 -9.98
CA GLN A 5 6.95 14.11 -8.65
C GLN A 5 7.81 12.91 -8.22
N ILE A 6 8.20 12.04 -9.14
CA ILE A 6 9.16 10.95 -8.88
C ILE A 6 10.53 11.52 -8.51
N LEU A 7 11.05 12.49 -9.29
CA LEU A 7 12.34 13.12 -9.01
C LEU A 7 12.38 13.79 -7.62
N ILE A 8 11.29 14.45 -7.24
CA ILE A 8 11.14 15.02 -5.88
C ILE A 8 11.22 13.93 -4.81
N ARG A 9 10.54 12.79 -5.00
CA ARG A 9 10.59 11.65 -4.06
C ARG A 9 11.97 11.02 -3.97
N ILE A 10 12.65 10.88 -5.10
CA ILE A 10 14.03 10.39 -5.14
C ILE A 10 14.93 11.36 -4.38
N TYR A 11 14.80 12.66 -4.60
CA TYR A 11 15.57 13.68 -3.88
C TYR A 11 15.37 13.59 -2.36
N PHE A 12 14.11 13.61 -1.88
CA PHE A 12 13.84 13.50 -0.44
C PHE A 12 14.17 12.10 0.10
N GLY A 13 14.02 11.04 -0.69
CA GLY A 13 14.48 9.71 -0.35
C GLY A 13 15.99 9.66 -0.14
N TYR A 14 16.75 10.39 -0.97
CA TYR A 14 18.20 10.53 -0.79
C TYR A 14 18.55 11.24 0.52
N GLN A 15 17.82 12.32 0.85
CA GLN A 15 18.01 13.09 2.09
C GLN A 15 17.56 12.35 3.36
N LYS A 16 16.76 11.30 3.25
CA LYS A 16 16.31 10.49 4.40
C LYS A 16 17.48 9.77 5.05
N GLN A 17 17.84 10.18 6.28
CA GLN A 17 18.96 9.62 7.03
C GLN A 17 18.53 8.63 8.11
N TYR A 18 17.28 8.69 8.56
CA TYR A 18 16.78 7.92 9.69
C TYR A 18 15.58 7.07 9.29
N PHE A 19 15.45 5.94 9.96
CA PHE A 19 14.28 5.10 9.92
C PHE A 19 13.43 5.33 11.17
N HIS A 20 12.12 5.37 10.99
CA HIS A 20 11.21 5.19 12.11
C HIS A 20 11.20 3.73 12.56
N MET A 21 10.90 3.47 13.84
CA MET A 21 10.86 2.11 14.38
C MET A 21 9.93 1.20 13.57
N ASP A 22 8.76 1.70 13.16
CA ASP A 22 7.81 0.93 12.35
C ASP A 22 8.35 0.53 10.98
N GLU A 23 9.26 1.32 10.41
CA GLU A 23 9.90 0.96 9.13
C GLU A 23 10.87 -0.21 9.34
N MET A 24 11.59 -0.22 10.45
CA MET A 24 12.44 -1.35 10.86
C MET A 24 11.59 -2.61 11.08
N TYR A 25 10.44 -2.48 11.74
CA TYR A 25 9.48 -3.58 11.86
C TYR A 25 8.98 -4.07 10.50
N SER A 26 8.80 -3.19 9.51
CA SER A 26 8.40 -3.63 8.17
C SER A 26 9.43 -4.56 7.53
N TYR A 27 10.72 -4.26 7.68
CA TYR A 27 11.79 -5.14 7.21
C TYR A 27 11.84 -6.46 8.01
N GLY A 28 11.72 -6.40 9.32
CA GLY A 28 11.66 -7.59 10.16
C GLY A 28 10.47 -8.48 9.84
N LEU A 29 9.26 -7.90 9.66
CA LEU A 29 8.05 -8.64 9.31
C LEU A 29 8.11 -9.32 7.94
N MET A 30 8.87 -8.78 7.00
CA MET A 30 9.07 -9.43 5.71
C MET A 30 10.11 -10.54 5.73
N ASN A 31 11.05 -10.53 6.68
CA ASN A 31 12.26 -11.33 6.61
C ASN A 31 12.47 -12.27 7.78
N TYR A 32 12.29 -11.82 9.01
CA TYR A 32 12.75 -12.53 10.18
C TYR A 32 11.75 -13.59 10.66
N ASN A 33 12.27 -14.76 11.06
CA ASN A 33 11.44 -15.87 11.52
C ASN A 33 10.98 -15.76 12.99
N LYS A 34 11.48 -14.78 13.74
CA LYS A 34 11.10 -14.52 15.13
C LYS A 34 10.53 -13.11 15.23
N LEU A 35 9.25 -13.02 15.50
CA LEU A 35 8.45 -11.81 15.38
C LEU A 35 8.95 -10.63 16.20
N ASN A 36 9.45 -10.88 17.40
CA ASN A 36 9.83 -9.83 18.32
C ASN A 36 11.28 -9.97 18.74
N ILE A 37 12.14 -9.13 18.22
CA ILE A 37 13.46 -8.95 18.79
C ILE A 37 13.34 -8.55 20.26
N ALA A 38 12.38 -7.69 20.60
CA ALA A 38 12.16 -7.18 21.95
C ALA A 38 11.67 -8.24 22.97
N ASP A 39 11.03 -9.31 22.50
CA ASP A 39 10.57 -10.41 23.37
C ASP A 39 11.63 -11.54 23.52
N ASN A 40 12.75 -11.39 22.85
CA ASN A 40 13.85 -12.35 22.98
C ASN A 40 14.71 -12.00 24.19
N GLU A 41 14.74 -12.89 25.22
CA GLU A 41 15.57 -12.73 26.41
C GLU A 41 17.06 -12.54 26.05
N ASP A 42 17.53 -13.14 24.95
CA ASP A 42 18.89 -12.96 24.45
C ASP A 42 19.17 -11.56 23.91
N PHE A 43 18.13 -10.82 23.53
CA PHE A 43 18.24 -9.43 23.07
C PHE A 43 18.23 -8.43 24.23
N LEU A 44 17.41 -8.68 25.23
CA LEU A 44 17.20 -7.73 26.33
C LEU A 44 18.47 -7.57 27.17
N ASN A 45 18.77 -6.32 27.54
CA ASN A 45 19.87 -5.96 28.47
C ASN A 45 21.27 -6.33 27.98
N LYS A 46 21.47 -6.50 26.66
CA LYS A 46 22.78 -6.79 26.05
C LYS A 46 23.06 -5.78 24.94
N TRP A 47 24.38 -5.51 24.76
CA TRP A 47 24.83 -4.77 23.56
C TRP A 47 24.95 -5.76 22.40
N HIS A 48 24.38 -5.36 21.25
CA HIS A 48 24.43 -6.13 20.01
C HIS A 48 25.23 -5.38 18.96
N ASN A 49 26.03 -6.13 18.21
CA ASN A 49 26.71 -5.60 17.04
C ASN A 49 25.77 -5.51 15.81
N LYS A 50 26.29 -4.95 14.72
CA LYS A 50 25.53 -4.77 13.49
C LYS A 50 25.07 -6.11 12.90
N GLU A 51 25.89 -7.14 12.95
CA GLU A 51 25.65 -8.47 12.39
C GLU A 51 24.40 -9.13 12.99
N TYR A 52 24.09 -8.84 14.25
CA TYR A 52 22.89 -9.35 14.90
C TYR A 52 21.60 -8.91 14.18
N PHE A 53 21.63 -7.71 13.57
CA PHE A 53 20.48 -7.15 12.86
C PHE A 53 20.46 -7.50 11.37
N GLU A 54 21.53 -8.03 10.80
CA GLU A 54 21.58 -8.38 9.38
C GLU A 54 20.55 -9.44 9.04
N ASP A 55 20.47 -10.53 9.79
CA ASP A 55 19.44 -11.58 9.60
C ASP A 55 18.01 -11.07 9.80
N TYR A 56 17.83 -9.99 10.55
CA TYR A 56 16.52 -9.37 10.75
C TYR A 56 16.10 -8.49 9.59
N LEU A 57 17.03 -7.79 8.96
CA LEU A 57 16.78 -6.71 8.00
C LEU A 57 17.03 -7.12 6.54
N GLU A 58 17.89 -8.10 6.31
CA GLU A 58 18.38 -8.49 4.99
C GLU A 58 17.77 -9.80 4.52
N VAL A 59 17.61 -9.91 3.21
CA VAL A 59 17.25 -11.17 2.54
C VAL A 59 18.51 -11.80 2.02
N ASN A 60 18.84 -13.00 2.52
CA ASN A 60 20.02 -13.73 2.12
C ASN A 60 19.82 -14.49 0.79
N ASP A 61 20.92 -14.82 0.08
CA ASP A 61 20.89 -15.52 -1.20
C ASP A 61 20.05 -16.80 -1.19
N ASN A 62 20.10 -17.56 -0.09
CA ASN A 62 19.37 -18.82 0.07
C ASN A 62 17.86 -18.64 0.29
N GLU A 63 17.40 -17.39 0.45
CA GLU A 63 16.03 -17.07 0.86
C GLU A 63 15.26 -16.23 -0.16
N ILE A 64 15.79 -16.01 -1.36
CA ILE A 64 15.31 -15.04 -2.35
C ILE A 64 13.80 -15.18 -2.62
N TYR A 65 13.28 -16.38 -2.79
CA TYR A 65 11.86 -16.62 -3.07
C TYR A 65 11.09 -17.20 -1.88
N ASN A 66 11.70 -17.21 -0.70
CA ASN A 66 11.08 -17.73 0.50
C ASN A 66 10.10 -16.71 1.09
N ILE A 67 8.81 -16.93 0.91
CA ILE A 67 7.74 -16.10 1.49
C ILE A 67 7.28 -16.58 2.87
N LYS A 68 7.81 -17.71 3.34
CA LYS A 68 7.44 -18.32 4.63
C LYS A 68 7.63 -17.36 5.82
N PRO A 69 8.71 -16.55 5.91
CA PRO A 69 8.88 -15.60 7.01
C PRO A 69 7.71 -14.62 7.10
N VAL A 70 7.23 -14.08 5.97
CA VAL A 70 6.06 -13.18 5.96
C VAL A 70 4.84 -13.89 6.54
N TYR A 71 4.55 -15.10 6.09
CA TYR A 71 3.39 -15.85 6.55
C TYR A 71 3.46 -16.17 8.06
N GLU A 72 4.60 -16.63 8.54
CA GLU A 72 4.77 -16.98 9.97
C GLU A 72 4.69 -15.72 10.87
N ASN A 73 5.30 -14.63 10.45
CA ASN A 73 5.24 -13.37 11.19
C ASN A 73 3.82 -12.82 11.26
N GLN A 74 3.08 -12.87 10.15
CA GLN A 74 1.73 -12.31 10.09
C GLN A 74 0.67 -13.13 10.86
N LYS A 75 0.95 -14.37 11.25
CA LYS A 75 0.09 -15.12 12.19
C LYS A 75 0.01 -14.48 13.57
N ASN A 76 1.06 -13.79 13.97
CA ASN A 76 1.23 -13.24 15.31
C ASN A 76 1.28 -11.70 15.31
N ASP A 77 1.18 -11.06 14.14
CA ASP A 77 1.14 -9.60 14.01
C ASP A 77 -0.28 -9.10 13.74
N VAL A 78 -0.54 -7.85 14.13
CA VAL A 78 -1.83 -7.18 13.94
C VAL A 78 -2.01 -6.59 12.54
N HIS A 79 -0.97 -6.54 11.71
CA HIS A 79 -1.04 -5.94 10.38
C HIS A 79 -1.25 -6.98 9.29
N PRO A 80 -2.09 -6.69 8.28
CA PRO A 80 -2.29 -7.61 7.15
C PRO A 80 -1.04 -7.79 6.27
N PRO A 81 -0.91 -8.94 5.54
CA PRO A 81 0.36 -9.40 4.97
C PRO A 81 0.78 -8.77 3.65
N LEU A 82 -0.14 -8.14 2.87
CA LEU A 82 0.11 -7.85 1.46
C LEU A 82 1.31 -6.94 1.23
N TYR A 83 1.46 -5.89 2.05
CA TYR A 83 2.59 -4.96 1.91
C TYR A 83 3.92 -5.66 2.17
N TYR A 84 4.01 -6.51 3.18
CA TYR A 84 5.23 -7.22 3.55
C TYR A 84 5.62 -8.28 2.51
N LEU A 85 4.64 -8.90 1.84
CA LEU A 85 4.88 -9.76 0.67
C LEU A 85 5.50 -8.96 -0.49
N LEU A 86 4.97 -7.78 -0.79
CA LEU A 86 5.51 -6.92 -1.84
C LEU A 86 6.91 -6.41 -1.47
N LEU A 87 7.12 -6.05 -0.20
CA LEU A 87 8.43 -5.62 0.30
C LEU A 87 9.45 -6.76 0.21
N ARG A 88 9.06 -8.01 0.54
CA ARG A 88 9.88 -9.20 0.37
C ARG A 88 10.29 -9.41 -1.09
N ILE A 89 9.34 -9.27 -2.03
CA ILE A 89 9.62 -9.34 -3.45
C ILE A 89 10.58 -8.21 -3.87
N SER A 90 10.37 -6.98 -3.39
CA SER A 90 11.28 -5.86 -3.67
C SER A 90 12.68 -6.10 -3.13
N ALA A 91 12.81 -6.76 -1.98
CA ALA A 91 14.10 -7.07 -1.37
C ALA A 91 14.94 -8.07 -2.18
N THR A 92 14.34 -8.82 -3.10
CA THR A 92 15.09 -9.70 -4.02
C THR A 92 16.02 -8.94 -4.98
N PHE A 93 15.83 -7.63 -5.11
CA PHE A 93 16.74 -6.77 -5.88
C PHE A 93 17.88 -6.18 -5.04
N THR A 94 17.87 -6.42 -3.72
CA THR A 94 18.88 -5.88 -2.77
C THR A 94 19.35 -6.98 -1.80
N ILE A 95 19.70 -8.14 -2.35
CA ILE A 95 20.13 -9.32 -1.60
C ILE A 95 21.38 -9.00 -0.78
N ASN A 96 21.47 -9.56 0.44
CA ASN A 96 22.56 -9.37 1.39
C ASN A 96 22.84 -7.88 1.69
N LYS A 97 21.78 -7.04 1.60
CA LYS A 97 21.95 -5.60 1.81
C LYS A 97 20.68 -4.96 2.37
N PHE A 98 20.81 -4.39 3.56
CA PHE A 98 19.80 -3.49 4.08
C PHE A 98 19.92 -2.09 3.44
N THR A 99 18.86 -1.64 2.82
CA THR A 99 18.80 -0.30 2.24
C THR A 99 17.38 0.26 2.24
N LYS A 100 17.27 1.56 2.53
CA LYS A 100 16.00 2.30 2.44
C LYS A 100 15.35 2.23 1.06
N TRP A 101 16.17 2.06 0.02
CA TRP A 101 15.70 2.08 -1.36
C TRP A 101 14.81 0.89 -1.70
N THR A 102 14.96 -0.24 -1.03
CA THR A 102 14.07 -1.40 -1.18
C THR A 102 12.60 -1.00 -0.98
N GLY A 103 12.30 -0.32 0.12
CA GLY A 103 10.93 0.10 0.42
C GLY A 103 10.52 1.38 -0.29
N ILE A 104 11.43 2.37 -0.44
CA ILE A 104 11.12 3.63 -1.11
C ILE A 104 10.79 3.41 -2.58
N LEU A 105 11.55 2.58 -3.32
CA LEU A 105 11.27 2.30 -4.73
C LEU A 105 9.97 1.52 -4.91
N LEU A 106 9.66 0.59 -4.01
CA LEU A 106 8.36 -0.06 -3.97
C LEU A 106 7.24 0.98 -3.82
N ASN A 107 7.33 1.87 -2.83
CA ASN A 107 6.33 2.90 -2.60
C ASN A 107 6.24 3.91 -3.75
N ILE A 108 7.36 4.29 -4.40
CA ILE A 108 7.35 5.13 -5.60
C ILE A 108 6.60 4.42 -6.74
N THR A 109 6.80 3.13 -6.93
CA THR A 109 6.07 2.34 -7.93
C THR A 109 4.56 2.34 -7.67
N ILE A 110 4.17 2.15 -6.41
CA ILE A 110 2.77 2.23 -5.98
C ILE A 110 2.23 3.64 -6.19
N PHE A 111 2.99 4.68 -5.84
CA PHE A 111 2.63 6.09 -6.04
C PHE A 111 2.38 6.45 -7.52
N ILE A 112 3.16 5.90 -8.45
CA ILE A 112 2.93 6.13 -9.89
C ILE A 112 1.53 5.66 -10.28
N ILE A 113 1.13 4.46 -9.83
CA ILE A 113 -0.20 3.90 -10.10
C ILE A 113 -1.27 4.73 -9.39
N SER A 114 -1.04 5.13 -8.13
CA SER A 114 -1.93 6.02 -7.37
C SER A 114 -2.17 7.34 -8.10
N SER A 115 -1.11 7.95 -8.65
CA SER A 115 -1.21 9.20 -9.42
C SER A 115 -2.03 9.06 -10.69
N ILE A 116 -1.90 7.93 -11.40
CA ILE A 116 -2.74 7.60 -12.56
C ILE A 116 -4.20 7.46 -12.12
N MET A 117 -4.47 6.81 -10.99
CA MET A 117 -5.83 6.68 -10.46
C MET A 117 -6.44 8.02 -10.07
N VAL A 118 -5.67 8.91 -9.43
CA VAL A 118 -6.10 10.28 -9.12
C VAL A 118 -6.48 11.03 -10.39
N TYR A 119 -5.66 10.93 -11.45
CA TYR A 119 -5.98 11.52 -12.75
C TYR A 119 -7.29 10.98 -13.33
N LEU A 120 -7.47 9.65 -13.32
CA LEU A 120 -8.65 9.01 -13.88
C LEU A 120 -9.94 9.39 -13.11
N ILE A 121 -9.88 9.40 -11.77
CA ILE A 121 -10.98 9.82 -10.90
C ILE A 121 -11.35 11.28 -11.18
N SER A 122 -10.35 12.15 -11.16
CA SER A 122 -10.55 13.59 -11.38
C SER A 122 -11.10 13.88 -12.78
N LYS A 123 -10.60 13.18 -13.82
CA LYS A 123 -11.13 13.29 -15.19
C LYS A 123 -12.58 12.85 -15.27
N GLU A 124 -12.96 11.80 -14.54
CA GLU A 124 -14.36 11.32 -14.51
C GLU A 124 -15.27 12.30 -13.78
N LEU A 125 -14.79 12.91 -12.68
CA LEU A 125 -15.57 13.87 -11.89
C LEU A 125 -15.75 15.20 -12.60
N PHE A 126 -14.67 15.80 -13.06
CA PHE A 126 -14.69 17.17 -13.63
C PHE A 126 -15.01 17.19 -15.12
N LYS A 127 -14.94 16.05 -15.81
CA LYS A 127 -15.05 15.93 -17.28
C LYS A 127 -14.10 16.87 -18.03
N ASN A 128 -13.02 17.29 -17.38
CA ASN A 128 -12.04 18.25 -17.90
C ASN A 128 -10.61 17.72 -17.63
N LYS A 129 -9.81 17.62 -18.70
CA LYS A 129 -8.43 17.13 -18.61
C LYS A 129 -7.50 18.08 -17.83
N ILE A 130 -7.72 19.38 -17.92
CA ILE A 130 -6.88 20.38 -17.24
C ILE A 130 -7.07 20.25 -15.73
N TYR A 131 -8.32 20.16 -15.25
CA TYR A 131 -8.58 19.95 -13.83
C TYR A 131 -8.04 18.60 -13.33
N ALA A 132 -8.13 17.55 -14.14
CA ALA A 132 -7.54 16.26 -13.78
C ALA A 132 -6.01 16.35 -13.62
N VAL A 133 -5.34 17.05 -14.54
CA VAL A 133 -3.89 17.31 -14.47
C VAL A 133 -3.53 18.14 -13.24
N LEU A 134 -4.28 19.22 -12.96
CA LEU A 134 -4.03 20.08 -11.78
C LEU A 134 -4.25 19.31 -10.47
N THR A 135 -5.33 18.52 -10.37
CA THR A 135 -5.59 17.70 -9.18
C THR A 135 -4.46 16.69 -8.95
N THR A 136 -3.98 16.03 -10.01
CA THR A 136 -2.86 15.09 -9.92
C THR A 136 -1.58 15.79 -9.49
N LEU A 137 -1.32 16.98 -10.02
CA LEU A 137 -0.16 17.80 -9.64
C LEU A 137 -0.21 18.17 -8.15
N ILE A 138 -1.33 18.73 -7.70
CA ILE A 138 -1.52 19.17 -6.32
C ILE A 138 -1.41 17.97 -5.37
N ASN A 139 -2.15 16.89 -5.66
CA ASN A 139 -2.12 15.68 -4.81
C ASN A 139 -0.70 15.15 -4.61
N GLY A 140 0.05 15.00 -5.70
CA GLY A 140 1.40 14.42 -5.62
C GLY A 140 2.46 15.34 -5.02
N LEU A 141 2.18 16.64 -4.84
CA LEU A 141 3.07 17.61 -4.18
C LEU A 141 2.69 17.87 -2.72
N THR A 142 1.61 17.26 -2.21
CA THR A 142 1.27 17.38 -0.79
C THR A 142 2.31 16.68 0.10
N LEU A 143 2.55 17.23 1.28
CA LEU A 143 3.42 16.61 2.29
C LEU A 143 2.92 15.22 2.70
N ILE A 144 1.60 15.02 2.73
CA ILE A 144 0.99 13.73 3.04
C ILE A 144 1.38 12.68 2.00
N SER A 145 1.24 13.00 0.70
CA SER A 145 1.61 12.11 -0.40
C SER A 145 3.12 11.86 -0.45
N LEU A 146 3.94 12.85 -0.14
CA LEU A 146 5.38 12.69 -0.05
C LEU A 146 5.75 11.76 1.10
N ASN A 147 5.21 12.03 2.30
CA ASN A 147 5.49 11.22 3.48
C ASN A 147 5.00 9.78 3.33
N SER A 148 3.80 9.54 2.78
CA SER A 148 3.30 8.17 2.57
C SER A 148 4.20 7.34 1.65
N THR A 149 4.87 7.99 0.71
CA THR A 149 5.81 7.34 -0.21
C THR A 149 7.17 7.08 0.44
N LEU A 150 7.66 8.02 1.25
CA LEU A 150 8.98 7.90 1.91
C LEU A 150 8.95 7.07 3.18
N TYR A 151 7.79 6.89 3.78
CA TYR A 151 7.59 6.07 4.95
C TYR A 151 7.35 4.62 4.54
N ILE A 152 8.28 3.73 4.87
CA ILE A 152 8.30 2.34 4.40
C ILE A 152 7.27 1.51 5.19
N ARG A 153 6.00 1.78 4.92
CA ARG A 153 4.81 1.15 5.50
C ARG A 153 3.71 1.01 4.45
N MET A 154 2.68 0.29 4.78
CA MET A 154 1.57 -0.08 3.90
C MET A 154 0.64 1.09 3.48
N TYR A 155 0.87 2.31 3.94
CA TYR A 155 -0.09 3.41 3.76
C TYR A 155 -0.27 3.82 2.30
N GLU A 156 0.82 3.86 1.50
CA GLU A 156 0.70 4.18 0.08
C GLU A 156 -0.04 3.08 -0.70
N LEU A 157 0.16 1.81 -0.33
CA LEU A 157 -0.59 0.68 -0.91
C LEU A 157 -2.07 0.72 -0.50
N CYS A 158 -2.38 1.08 0.74
CA CYS A 158 -3.75 1.29 1.20
C CYS A 158 -4.43 2.40 0.42
N ASN A 159 -3.75 3.54 0.22
CA ASN A 159 -4.22 4.66 -0.60
C ASN A 159 -4.52 4.22 -2.03
N LEU A 160 -3.63 3.45 -2.66
CA LEU A 160 -3.87 2.90 -4.00
C LEU A 160 -5.15 2.05 -4.06
N ASN A 161 -5.35 1.12 -3.11
CA ASN A 161 -6.55 0.29 -3.07
C ASN A 161 -7.82 1.14 -2.89
N ILE A 162 -7.78 2.16 -2.03
CA ILE A 162 -8.87 3.14 -1.85
C ILE A 162 -9.19 3.85 -3.18
N LEU A 163 -8.20 4.33 -3.89
CA LEU A 163 -8.38 4.99 -5.18
C LEU A 163 -9.00 4.05 -6.23
N ILE A 164 -8.52 2.80 -6.29
CA ILE A 164 -9.04 1.82 -7.25
C ILE A 164 -10.51 1.50 -6.97
N ILE A 165 -10.88 1.18 -5.72
CA ILE A 165 -12.28 0.88 -5.41
C ILE A 165 -13.19 2.09 -5.60
N THR A 166 -12.70 3.31 -5.34
CA THR A 166 -13.43 4.56 -5.62
C THR A 166 -13.72 4.66 -7.11
N PHE A 167 -12.71 4.49 -7.95
CA PHE A 167 -12.86 4.56 -9.39
C PHE A 167 -13.84 3.50 -9.92
N LEU A 168 -13.74 2.26 -9.43
CA LEU A 168 -14.63 1.16 -9.82
C LEU A 168 -16.09 1.47 -9.43
N HIS A 169 -16.33 1.97 -8.21
CA HIS A 169 -17.66 2.38 -7.77
C HIS A 169 -18.21 3.54 -8.61
N MET A 170 -17.39 4.53 -8.96
CA MET A 170 -17.79 5.60 -9.87
C MET A 170 -18.23 5.07 -11.24
N LYS A 171 -17.53 4.06 -11.77
CA LYS A 171 -17.86 3.43 -13.07
C LYS A 171 -19.19 2.69 -13.06
N ILE A 172 -19.60 2.13 -11.94
CA ILE A 172 -20.89 1.42 -11.82
C ILE A 172 -22.00 2.31 -11.27
N TYR A 173 -21.68 3.50 -10.73
CA TYR A 173 -22.60 4.34 -9.99
C TYR A 173 -23.89 4.64 -10.74
N ASN A 174 -23.80 4.95 -12.04
CA ASN A 174 -24.95 5.28 -12.89
C ASN A 174 -25.37 4.13 -13.84
N LYS A 175 -24.92 2.89 -13.59
CA LYS A 175 -25.30 1.75 -14.42
C LYS A 175 -26.54 1.08 -13.88
N GLU A 176 -27.50 0.82 -14.76
CA GLU A 176 -28.69 0.01 -14.43
C GLU A 176 -28.33 -1.45 -14.18
N LYS A 177 -27.36 -1.97 -14.92
CA LYS A 177 -26.87 -3.36 -14.81
C LYS A 177 -25.35 -3.36 -14.63
N ILE A 178 -24.89 -4.02 -13.56
CA ILE A 178 -23.47 -4.19 -13.30
C ILE A 178 -22.96 -5.40 -14.09
N ARG A 179 -21.83 -5.22 -14.78
CA ARG A 179 -21.19 -6.33 -15.51
C ARG A 179 -20.43 -7.22 -14.53
N PRO A 180 -20.39 -8.55 -14.74
CA PRO A 180 -19.66 -9.49 -13.87
C PRO A 180 -18.20 -9.10 -13.63
N ILE A 181 -17.54 -8.56 -14.66
CA ILE A 181 -16.15 -8.10 -14.53
C ILE A 181 -15.98 -6.98 -13.48
N ASN A 182 -16.97 -6.07 -13.35
CA ASN A 182 -16.89 -5.02 -12.34
C ASN A 182 -17.04 -5.58 -10.93
N ILE A 183 -17.91 -6.59 -10.76
CA ILE A 183 -18.08 -7.30 -9.50
C ILE A 183 -16.77 -8.00 -9.14
N PHE A 184 -16.20 -8.74 -10.08
CA PHE A 184 -14.92 -9.44 -9.89
C PHE A 184 -13.80 -8.47 -9.47
N LEU A 185 -13.65 -7.33 -10.19
CA LEU A 185 -12.62 -6.34 -9.87
C LEU A 185 -12.86 -5.71 -8.49
N ILE A 186 -14.09 -5.31 -8.17
CA ILE A 186 -14.41 -4.74 -6.85
C ILE A 186 -14.09 -5.77 -5.75
N SER A 187 -14.53 -7.02 -5.89
CA SER A 187 -14.24 -8.08 -4.92
C SER A 187 -12.74 -8.31 -4.76
N THR A 188 -12.00 -8.34 -5.86
CA THR A 188 -10.53 -8.50 -5.84
C THR A 188 -9.88 -7.37 -5.05
N PHE A 189 -10.20 -6.11 -5.34
CA PHE A 189 -9.59 -4.97 -4.64
C PHE A 189 -10.13 -4.76 -3.22
N MET A 190 -11.32 -5.28 -2.90
CA MET A 190 -11.80 -5.38 -1.52
C MET A 190 -10.93 -6.34 -0.70
N ILE A 191 -10.57 -7.50 -1.27
CA ILE A 191 -9.68 -8.47 -0.63
C ILE A 191 -8.27 -7.87 -0.50
N LEU A 192 -7.70 -7.32 -1.58
CA LEU A 192 -6.36 -6.73 -1.56
C LEU A 192 -6.25 -5.55 -0.58
N GLY A 193 -7.28 -4.70 -0.53
CA GLY A 193 -7.33 -3.59 0.41
C GLY A 193 -7.40 -4.06 1.87
N GLY A 194 -8.23 -5.06 2.16
CA GLY A 194 -8.32 -5.69 3.48
C GLY A 194 -7.02 -6.37 3.90
N LEU A 195 -6.32 -7.01 2.95
CA LEU A 195 -4.99 -7.59 3.17
C LEU A 195 -3.86 -6.54 3.27
N THR A 196 -4.17 -5.27 3.05
CA THR A 196 -3.21 -4.17 3.18
C THR A 196 -3.30 -3.47 4.53
N HIS A 197 -4.51 -3.03 4.93
CA HIS A 197 -4.72 -2.32 6.19
C HIS A 197 -6.19 -2.33 6.62
N TYR A 198 -6.47 -2.50 7.91
CA TYR A 198 -7.84 -2.54 8.43
C TYR A 198 -8.62 -1.23 8.26
N TYR A 199 -7.98 -0.06 8.22
CA TYR A 199 -8.63 1.22 7.92
C TYR A 199 -9.28 1.25 6.53
N PHE A 200 -8.83 0.40 5.62
CA PHE A 200 -9.48 0.23 4.33
C PHE A 200 -10.95 -0.18 4.46
N PHE A 201 -11.30 -1.04 5.43
CA PHE A 201 -12.68 -1.46 5.65
C PHE A 201 -13.60 -0.31 6.07
N ILE A 202 -13.09 0.67 6.83
CA ILE A 202 -13.88 1.86 7.21
C ILE A 202 -14.26 2.64 5.95
N TYR A 203 -13.29 2.87 5.06
CA TYR A 203 -13.55 3.56 3.79
C TYR A 203 -14.49 2.77 2.88
N ALA A 204 -14.25 1.48 2.72
CA ALA A 204 -15.07 0.57 1.91
C ALA A 204 -16.53 0.53 2.39
N PHE A 205 -16.73 0.52 3.72
CA PHE A 205 -18.06 0.59 4.32
C PHE A 205 -18.79 1.89 3.97
N VAL A 206 -18.11 3.04 4.02
CA VAL A 206 -18.71 4.31 3.62
C VAL A 206 -19.10 4.30 2.14
N LEU A 207 -18.26 3.78 1.25
CA LEU A 207 -18.61 3.62 -0.17
C LEU A 207 -19.82 2.70 -0.36
N TYR A 208 -19.87 1.60 0.36
CA TYR A 208 -21.00 0.68 0.35
C TYR A 208 -22.29 1.38 0.77
N LEU A 209 -22.28 2.19 1.84
CA LEU A 209 -23.44 2.95 2.29
C LEU A 209 -23.91 3.95 1.21
N ILE A 210 -22.98 4.71 0.61
CA ILE A 210 -23.30 5.66 -0.47
C ILE A 210 -23.98 4.94 -1.64
N TYR A 211 -23.42 3.78 -2.03
CA TYR A 211 -23.99 3.00 -3.13
C TYR A 211 -25.36 2.40 -2.79
N THR A 212 -25.53 1.90 -1.56
CA THR A 212 -26.78 1.36 -1.05
C THR A 212 -27.89 2.42 -1.05
N VAL A 213 -27.62 3.59 -0.51
CA VAL A 213 -28.59 4.72 -0.50
C VAL A 213 -29.01 5.08 -1.91
N LYS A 214 -28.07 5.12 -2.84
CA LYS A 214 -28.38 5.36 -4.27
C LYS A 214 -29.29 4.28 -4.84
N CYS A 215 -29.00 3.00 -4.64
CA CYS A 215 -29.80 1.89 -5.13
C CYS A 215 -31.23 1.90 -4.57
N ILE A 216 -31.40 2.23 -3.29
CA ILE A 216 -32.71 2.39 -2.65
C ILE A 216 -33.49 3.54 -3.29
N LYS A 217 -32.86 4.72 -3.45
CA LYS A 217 -33.50 5.90 -4.09
C LYS A 217 -33.94 5.62 -5.52
N GLN A 218 -33.19 4.82 -6.26
CA GLN A 218 -33.48 4.44 -7.64
C GLN A 218 -34.37 3.19 -7.75
N LYS A 219 -34.80 2.59 -6.63
CA LYS A 219 -35.56 1.33 -6.58
C LYS A 219 -34.85 0.17 -7.34
N ASN A 220 -33.53 0.23 -7.46
CA ASN A 220 -32.71 -0.77 -8.14
C ASN A 220 -32.13 -1.78 -7.15
N TYR A 221 -33.00 -2.55 -6.51
CA TYR A 221 -32.63 -3.51 -5.46
C TYR A 221 -31.79 -4.67 -6.00
N LYS A 222 -31.84 -4.97 -7.29
CA LYS A 222 -31.02 -6.03 -7.90
C LYS A 222 -29.53 -5.76 -7.76
N ASN A 223 -29.14 -4.50 -7.81
CA ASN A 223 -27.73 -4.12 -7.66
C ASN A 223 -27.23 -4.12 -6.20
N LEU A 224 -28.12 -4.35 -5.21
CA LEU A 224 -27.71 -4.51 -3.79
C LEU A 224 -27.24 -5.92 -3.46
N VAL A 225 -27.55 -6.89 -4.32
CA VAL A 225 -27.22 -8.31 -4.11
C VAL A 225 -25.78 -8.62 -4.59
N TYR A 226 -25.15 -7.68 -5.25
CA TYR A 226 -23.79 -7.78 -5.76
C TYR A 226 -22.82 -6.89 -4.98
#